data_d7e313f29c07807687156f5073aad979
#
_entry.id   d7e313f29c07807687156f5073aad979
#
_cell.length_a   1.000
_cell.length_b   1.000
_cell.length_c   1.000
_cell.angle_alpha   90.00
_cell.angle_beta   90.00
_cell.angle_gamma   90.00
#
_symmetry.space_group_name_H-M   'P 1'
#
loop_
_entity.id
_entity.type
_entity.pdbx_description
1 polymer ?
#
loop_
_entity_poly.entity_id
_entity_poly.type
_entity_poly.pdbx_seq_one_letter_code
_entity_poly.pdbx_strand_id
1 'polypeptide(L)'
;MNPLRRYLLISPCRDEAQYLRRTLDSVAAQSVQPAVWVVVDDGSTDETPAILKEYARRLPYLRVVQSTDRGRREVGPGVIEAFYAGLQTVRLEEFGYLCKLDMDLDLPVRYFELLMQRMESGPRIGTTSGKPWFVHPQSGALVPEICGDEMSVGMTKFYRVACFKEIGGFVRQVMWDGIDCHRARMLGWIAESVDLEPLRFVHLRPQGASHKGILTGRLRAGFGQYFMGTCPLYYLAVALYRLPAHPVLIGSVAMLWGYLISWLKGLPRYDDLEFRCFLQSYQHACLRMGKRAATTRVGAERAYLWYASHPASKS
;
A
#
# COMPACT_ATOMS: atom_id res chain seq x y z
N MET A 1 2.77 -10.03 -26.40
CA MET A 1 2.83 -10.00 -24.91
C MET A 1 2.00 -11.15 -24.38
N ASN A 2 2.52 -11.86 -23.38
CA ASN A 2 1.71 -12.85 -22.67
C ASN A 2 0.49 -12.16 -22.08
N PRO A 3 -0.75 -12.50 -22.42
CA PRO A 3 -1.96 -11.84 -21.90
C PRO A 3 -2.04 -11.85 -20.37
N LEU A 4 -1.38 -12.80 -19.72
CA LEU A 4 -1.29 -12.89 -18.27
C LEU A 4 -0.42 -11.81 -17.62
N ARG A 5 0.50 -11.15 -18.37
CA ARG A 5 1.41 -10.10 -17.86
C ARG A 5 0.94 -8.68 -18.19
N ARG A 6 -0.33 -8.50 -18.53
CA ARG A 6 -0.91 -7.16 -18.66
C ARG A 6 -1.18 -6.58 -17.28
N TYR A 7 -0.60 -5.43 -16.97
CA TYR A 7 -0.86 -4.75 -15.72
C TYR A 7 -1.33 -3.31 -15.91
N LEU A 8 -2.17 -2.88 -14.97
CA LEU A 8 -2.72 -1.55 -14.84
C LEU A 8 -1.98 -0.82 -13.73
N LEU A 9 -1.52 0.41 -13.97
CA LEU A 9 -1.10 1.32 -12.93
C LEU A 9 -2.19 2.36 -12.68
N ILE A 10 -2.45 2.68 -11.41
CA ILE A 10 -3.29 3.81 -11.01
C ILE A 10 -2.53 4.63 -9.98
N SER A 11 -2.33 5.90 -10.27
CA SER A 11 -1.56 6.83 -9.44
C SER A 11 -2.40 8.03 -9.04
N PRO A 12 -2.88 8.09 -7.80
CA PRO A 12 -3.36 9.34 -7.21
C PRO A 12 -2.23 10.37 -7.18
N CYS A 13 -2.49 11.59 -7.63
CA CYS A 13 -1.50 12.65 -7.75
C CYS A 13 -2.09 13.98 -7.27
N ARG A 14 -1.37 14.72 -6.41
CA ARG A 14 -1.72 16.09 -6.03
C ARG A 14 -0.50 16.83 -5.54
N ASP A 15 -0.16 17.92 -6.23
CA ASP A 15 0.98 18.80 -5.91
C ASP A 15 2.29 17.98 -5.76
N GLU A 16 2.65 17.25 -6.82
CA GLU A 16 3.81 16.35 -6.85
C GLU A 16 4.92 16.82 -7.82
N ALA A 17 4.87 18.07 -8.32
CA ALA A 17 5.78 18.58 -9.34
C ALA A 17 7.25 18.33 -9.01
N GLN A 18 7.63 18.40 -7.73
CA GLN A 18 9.00 18.20 -7.27
C GLN A 18 9.56 16.80 -7.58
N TYR A 19 8.73 15.75 -7.49
CA TYR A 19 9.17 14.36 -7.61
C TYR A 19 8.66 13.66 -8.88
N LEU A 20 7.58 14.20 -9.42
CA LEU A 20 6.78 13.63 -10.49
C LEU A 20 7.59 13.15 -11.69
N ARG A 21 8.51 13.99 -12.21
CA ARG A 21 9.33 13.66 -13.38
C ARG A 21 10.16 12.40 -13.15
N ARG A 22 10.75 12.26 -11.96
CA ARG A 22 11.58 11.10 -11.63
C ARG A 22 10.75 9.81 -11.59
N THR A 23 9.55 9.87 -11.03
CA THR A 23 8.63 8.71 -11.03
C THR A 23 8.19 8.37 -12.45
N LEU A 24 7.80 9.37 -13.25
CA LEU A 24 7.39 9.18 -14.64
C LEU A 24 8.51 8.56 -15.49
N ASP A 25 9.74 9.03 -15.35
CA ASP A 25 10.92 8.50 -16.06
C ASP A 25 11.25 7.07 -15.59
N SER A 26 11.16 6.76 -14.30
CA SER A 26 11.42 5.42 -13.77
C SER A 26 10.40 4.39 -14.26
N VAL A 27 9.14 4.77 -14.42
CA VAL A 27 8.11 3.91 -15.03
C VAL A 27 8.30 3.80 -16.55
N ALA A 28 8.68 4.89 -17.22
CA ALA A 28 8.99 4.86 -18.66
C ALA A 28 10.19 3.97 -19.00
N ALA A 29 11.12 3.80 -18.06
CA ALA A 29 12.30 2.94 -18.21
C ALA A 29 12.06 1.46 -17.86
N GLN A 30 10.85 1.06 -17.45
CA GLN A 30 10.59 -0.32 -17.05
C GLN A 30 10.81 -1.32 -18.19
N SER A 31 11.40 -2.49 -17.89
CA SER A 31 11.61 -3.58 -18.83
C SER A 31 10.30 -4.17 -19.39
N VAL A 32 9.24 -4.11 -18.59
CA VAL A 32 7.87 -4.44 -19.00
C VAL A 32 7.00 -3.22 -18.76
N GLN A 33 6.48 -2.63 -19.83
CA GLN A 33 5.65 -1.43 -19.77
C GLN A 33 4.24 -1.76 -19.28
N PRO A 34 3.57 -0.84 -18.55
CA PRO A 34 2.16 -1.01 -18.21
C PRO A 34 1.31 -1.03 -19.48
N ALA A 35 0.25 -1.83 -19.47
CA ALA A 35 -0.72 -1.80 -20.57
C ALA A 35 -1.54 -0.50 -20.55
N VAL A 36 -1.81 0.01 -19.35
CA VAL A 36 -2.43 1.33 -19.12
C VAL A 36 -1.88 1.89 -17.80
N TRP A 37 -1.59 3.18 -17.78
CA TRP A 37 -1.28 3.94 -16.58
C TRP A 37 -2.24 5.11 -16.45
N VAL A 38 -3.10 5.08 -15.44
CA VAL A 38 -4.03 6.17 -15.13
C VAL A 38 -3.45 7.01 -14.00
N VAL A 39 -3.09 8.26 -14.28
CA VAL A 39 -2.73 9.24 -13.26
C VAL A 39 -3.95 10.12 -13.00
N VAL A 40 -4.40 10.15 -11.74
CA VAL A 40 -5.55 10.96 -11.33
C VAL A 40 -5.03 12.20 -10.63
N ASP A 41 -5.10 13.34 -11.31
CA ASP A 41 -4.78 14.64 -10.74
C ASP A 41 -5.96 15.15 -9.91
N ASP A 42 -5.76 15.15 -8.59
CA ASP A 42 -6.77 15.49 -7.60
C ASP A 42 -6.75 17.00 -7.25
N GLY A 43 -6.77 17.84 -8.29
CA GLY A 43 -6.80 19.31 -8.16
C GLY A 43 -5.45 19.89 -7.75
N SER A 44 -4.37 19.53 -8.45
CA SER A 44 -3.05 20.15 -8.25
C SER A 44 -3.05 21.62 -8.63
N THR A 45 -2.32 22.43 -7.85
CA THR A 45 -2.17 23.87 -8.02
C THR A 45 -0.76 24.28 -8.42
N ASP A 46 0.19 23.38 -8.40
CA ASP A 46 1.57 23.53 -8.83
C ASP A 46 1.77 23.17 -10.32
N GLU A 47 3.00 22.90 -10.74
CA GLU A 47 3.33 22.53 -12.12
C GLU A 47 2.93 21.08 -12.49
N THR A 48 2.35 20.30 -11.57
CA THR A 48 1.95 18.89 -11.78
C THR A 48 1.12 18.70 -13.06
N PRO A 49 0.05 19.50 -13.34
CA PRO A 49 -0.77 19.30 -14.53
C PRO A 49 0.00 19.54 -15.84
N ALA A 50 0.93 20.50 -15.85
CA ALA A 50 1.76 20.80 -17.02
C ALA A 50 2.72 19.64 -17.32
N ILE A 51 3.36 19.07 -16.29
CA ILE A 51 4.26 17.92 -16.41
C ILE A 51 3.48 16.69 -16.90
N LEU A 52 2.32 16.40 -16.33
CA LEU A 52 1.48 15.25 -16.74
C LEU A 52 1.06 15.37 -18.21
N LYS A 53 0.70 16.58 -18.67
CA LYS A 53 0.34 16.84 -20.07
C LYS A 53 1.53 16.61 -21.02
N GLU A 54 2.75 16.98 -20.62
CA GLU A 54 3.98 16.71 -21.37
C GLU A 54 4.19 15.22 -21.57
N TYR A 55 4.15 14.43 -20.46
CA TYR A 55 4.40 13.00 -20.49
C TYR A 55 3.28 12.20 -21.19
N ALA A 56 2.02 12.62 -21.08
CA ALA A 56 0.92 11.98 -21.79
C ALA A 56 1.06 12.04 -23.32
N ARG A 57 1.80 13.03 -23.85
CA ARG A 57 2.14 13.11 -25.29
C ARG A 57 3.23 12.12 -25.70
N ARG A 58 4.11 11.74 -24.76
CA ARG A 58 5.28 10.88 -25.00
C ARG A 58 4.99 9.41 -24.73
N LEU A 59 4.11 9.11 -23.76
CA LEU A 59 3.82 7.77 -23.28
C LEU A 59 2.39 7.36 -23.70
N PRO A 60 2.23 6.50 -24.73
CA PRO A 60 0.91 6.17 -25.30
C PRO A 60 0.00 5.41 -24.34
N TYR A 61 0.57 4.79 -23.29
CA TYR A 61 -0.17 4.08 -22.25
C TYR A 61 -0.57 4.97 -21.06
N LEU A 62 -0.08 6.21 -20.99
CA LEU A 62 -0.39 7.16 -19.92
C LEU A 62 -1.68 7.92 -20.23
N ARG A 63 -2.62 7.87 -19.29
CA ARG A 63 -3.89 8.62 -19.30
C ARG A 63 -3.96 9.50 -18.07
N VAL A 64 -4.29 10.77 -18.26
CA VAL A 64 -4.47 11.72 -17.16
C VAL A 64 -5.97 11.95 -16.97
N VAL A 65 -6.44 11.74 -15.76
CA VAL A 65 -7.82 12.01 -15.33
C VAL A 65 -7.80 13.18 -14.36
N GLN A 66 -8.57 14.21 -14.65
CA GLN A 66 -8.79 15.32 -13.73
C GLN A 66 -9.93 14.97 -12.77
N SER A 67 -9.67 14.99 -11.48
CA SER A 67 -10.72 14.91 -10.46
C SER A 67 -11.21 16.30 -10.09
N THR A 68 -12.45 16.39 -9.63
CA THR A 68 -12.96 17.66 -9.08
C THR A 68 -12.15 18.05 -7.86
N ASP A 69 -11.63 19.28 -7.85
CA ASP A 69 -10.84 19.78 -6.73
C ASP A 69 -11.68 19.78 -5.44
N ARG A 70 -11.23 19.03 -4.47
CA ARG A 70 -11.83 18.97 -3.12
C ARG A 70 -11.36 20.07 -2.18
N GLY A 71 -10.56 21.02 -2.69
CA GLY A 71 -10.02 22.15 -1.94
C GLY A 71 -8.97 21.78 -0.88
N ARG A 72 -8.64 20.51 -0.71
CA ARG A 72 -7.63 20.04 0.25
C ARG A 72 -7.02 18.70 -0.11
N ARG A 73 -5.74 18.54 0.24
CA ARG A 73 -5.08 17.23 0.25
C ARG A 73 -5.60 16.41 1.44
N GLU A 74 -6.10 15.21 1.19
CA GLU A 74 -6.62 14.31 2.22
C GLU A 74 -5.90 12.96 2.17
N VAL A 75 -5.09 12.71 3.20
CA VAL A 75 -4.34 11.46 3.34
C VAL A 75 -5.27 10.34 3.83
N GLY A 76 -5.21 9.17 3.21
CA GLY A 76 -6.09 8.05 3.48
C GLY A 76 -7.31 8.06 2.56
N PRO A 77 -8.48 8.53 3.00
CA PRO A 77 -9.69 8.51 2.16
C PRO A 77 -9.50 9.14 0.79
N GLY A 78 -8.89 10.33 0.73
CA GLY A 78 -8.71 11.07 -0.50
C GLY A 78 -7.84 10.37 -1.54
N VAL A 79 -6.78 9.71 -1.10
CA VAL A 79 -5.92 8.90 -1.99
C VAL A 79 -6.72 7.75 -2.61
N ILE A 80 -7.58 7.10 -1.83
CA ILE A 80 -8.37 5.97 -2.30
C ILE A 80 -9.55 6.41 -3.16
N GLU A 81 -10.15 7.58 -2.89
CA GLU A 81 -11.16 8.17 -3.78
C GLU A 81 -10.57 8.47 -5.17
N ALA A 82 -9.39 9.10 -5.22
CA ALA A 82 -8.70 9.34 -6.48
C ALA A 82 -8.32 8.03 -7.19
N PHE A 83 -7.87 7.01 -6.44
CA PHE A 83 -7.61 5.69 -7.01
C PHE A 83 -8.86 5.10 -7.67
N TYR A 84 -10.02 5.15 -7.00
CA TYR A 84 -11.27 4.63 -7.57
C TYR A 84 -11.78 5.47 -8.73
N ALA A 85 -11.59 6.78 -8.73
CA ALA A 85 -11.90 7.62 -9.88
C ALA A 85 -11.09 7.17 -11.12
N GLY A 86 -9.82 6.84 -10.94
CA GLY A 86 -9.00 6.24 -12.00
C GLY A 86 -9.47 4.85 -12.42
N LEU A 87 -9.81 3.99 -11.46
CA LEU A 87 -10.25 2.62 -11.73
C LEU A 87 -11.55 2.58 -12.53
N GLN A 88 -12.46 3.53 -12.32
CA GLN A 88 -13.72 3.62 -13.07
C GLN A 88 -13.54 3.93 -14.56
N THR A 89 -12.37 4.41 -14.98
CA THR A 89 -12.09 4.73 -16.39
C THR A 89 -11.61 3.55 -17.23
N VAL A 90 -11.44 2.38 -16.60
CA VAL A 90 -10.91 1.17 -17.23
C VAL A 90 -11.72 -0.07 -16.84
N ARG A 91 -11.64 -1.09 -17.67
CA ARG A 91 -12.21 -2.41 -17.37
C ARG A 91 -11.14 -3.28 -16.71
N LEU A 92 -11.28 -3.50 -15.40
CA LEU A 92 -10.27 -4.23 -14.61
C LEU A 92 -10.05 -5.67 -15.11
N GLU A 93 -11.06 -6.27 -15.74
CA GLU A 93 -11.04 -7.63 -16.31
C GLU A 93 -10.01 -7.81 -17.44
N GLU A 94 -9.59 -6.72 -18.05
CA GLU A 94 -8.60 -6.75 -19.14
C GLU A 94 -7.17 -6.93 -18.65
N PHE A 95 -6.95 -6.94 -17.33
CA PHE A 95 -5.63 -6.99 -16.72
C PHE A 95 -5.48 -8.20 -15.80
N GLY A 96 -4.28 -8.80 -15.82
CA GLY A 96 -3.89 -9.83 -14.84
C GLY A 96 -3.46 -9.23 -13.51
N TYR A 97 -2.89 -8.02 -13.56
CA TYR A 97 -2.34 -7.33 -12.40
C TYR A 97 -2.78 -5.87 -12.33
N LEU A 98 -2.81 -5.34 -11.11
CA LEU A 98 -3.13 -3.95 -10.78
C LEU A 98 -2.09 -3.42 -9.79
N CYS A 99 -1.62 -2.20 -9.99
CA CYS A 99 -0.79 -1.50 -9.00
C CYS A 99 -1.39 -0.15 -8.64
N LYS A 100 -1.49 0.12 -7.34
CA LYS A 100 -1.57 1.49 -6.82
C LYS A 100 -0.13 1.99 -6.63
N LEU A 101 0.22 3.07 -7.31
CA LEU A 101 1.57 3.62 -7.34
C LEU A 101 1.56 5.10 -6.90
N ASP A 102 2.38 5.47 -5.90
CA ASP A 102 2.60 6.87 -5.53
C ASP A 102 3.54 7.58 -6.51
N MET A 103 3.45 8.92 -6.58
CA MET A 103 4.16 9.71 -7.59
C MET A 103 5.46 10.35 -7.06
N ASP A 104 6.00 9.84 -5.97
CA ASP A 104 7.26 10.25 -5.34
C ASP A 104 8.25 9.09 -5.17
N LEU A 105 8.26 8.17 -6.16
CA LEU A 105 9.09 6.96 -6.15
C LEU A 105 10.06 6.94 -7.34
N ASP A 106 11.24 6.37 -7.12
CA ASP A 106 12.18 6.00 -8.17
C ASP A 106 12.34 4.47 -8.18
N LEU A 107 11.84 3.83 -9.23
CA LEU A 107 11.74 2.38 -9.35
C LEU A 107 12.91 1.81 -10.15
N PRO A 108 13.49 0.65 -9.74
CA PRO A 108 14.43 -0.09 -10.58
C PRO A 108 13.82 -0.51 -11.92
N VAL A 109 14.64 -0.58 -12.98
CA VAL A 109 14.19 -0.85 -14.36
C VAL A 109 13.40 -2.16 -14.52
N ARG A 110 13.66 -3.18 -13.70
CA ARG A 110 12.98 -4.48 -13.76
C ARG A 110 11.94 -4.67 -12.67
N TYR A 111 11.49 -3.60 -12.04
CA TYR A 111 10.66 -3.68 -10.84
C TYR A 111 9.38 -4.50 -11.07
N PHE A 112 8.55 -4.10 -12.02
CA PHE A 112 7.29 -4.80 -12.29
C PHE A 112 7.49 -6.19 -12.89
N GLU A 113 8.52 -6.38 -13.73
CA GLU A 113 8.89 -7.69 -14.26
C GLU A 113 9.17 -8.69 -13.13
N LEU A 114 9.99 -8.30 -12.16
CA LEU A 114 10.37 -9.16 -11.04
C LEU A 114 9.20 -9.41 -10.06
N LEU A 115 8.33 -8.42 -9.84
CA LEU A 115 7.11 -8.63 -9.06
C LEU A 115 6.18 -9.64 -9.74
N MET A 116 5.99 -9.56 -11.06
CA MET A 116 5.20 -10.55 -11.81
C MET A 116 5.82 -11.95 -11.73
N GLN A 117 7.15 -12.08 -11.92
CA GLN A 117 7.87 -13.36 -11.77
C GLN A 117 7.68 -13.91 -10.35
N ARG A 118 7.77 -13.05 -9.32
CA ARG A 118 7.53 -13.46 -7.92
C ARG A 118 6.11 -13.99 -7.74
N MET A 119 5.10 -13.31 -8.27
CA MET A 119 3.71 -13.77 -8.19
C MET A 119 3.49 -15.07 -8.96
N GLU A 120 4.12 -15.23 -10.13
CA GLU A 120 4.03 -16.45 -10.94
C GLU A 120 4.65 -17.67 -10.25
N SER A 121 5.66 -17.47 -9.37
CA SER A 121 6.26 -18.54 -8.57
C SER A 121 5.36 -19.10 -7.48
N GLY A 122 4.24 -18.42 -7.16
CA GLY A 122 3.29 -18.85 -6.13
C GLY A 122 1.87 -18.37 -6.42
N PRO A 123 0.93 -19.27 -6.73
CA PRO A 123 -0.43 -18.88 -7.12
C PRO A 123 -1.18 -18.14 -6.01
N ARG A 124 -0.81 -18.35 -4.76
CA ARG A 124 -1.41 -17.70 -3.58
C ARG A 124 -0.84 -16.30 -3.29
N ILE A 125 0.22 -15.84 -3.97
CA ILE A 125 0.73 -14.49 -3.79
C ILE A 125 -0.28 -13.52 -4.41
N GLY A 126 -1.10 -12.90 -3.57
CA GLY A 126 -2.19 -12.02 -3.97
C GLY A 126 -1.75 -10.57 -4.12
N THR A 127 -0.85 -10.12 -3.24
CA THR A 127 -0.25 -8.78 -3.29
C THR A 127 1.21 -8.80 -2.86
N THR A 128 2.04 -8.07 -3.58
CA THR A 128 3.48 -7.98 -3.30
C THR A 128 4.03 -6.58 -3.59
N SER A 129 5.18 -6.27 -3.06
CA SER A 129 5.96 -5.05 -3.35
C SER A 129 7.44 -5.30 -3.11
N GLY A 130 8.29 -4.41 -3.59
CA GLY A 130 9.65 -4.28 -3.10
C GLY A 130 9.72 -3.59 -1.74
N LYS A 131 10.94 -3.24 -1.29
CA LYS A 131 11.20 -2.48 -0.07
C LYS A 131 11.55 -1.04 -0.39
N PRO A 132 10.98 -0.07 0.36
CA PRO A 132 11.32 1.34 0.23
C PRO A 132 12.67 1.64 0.92
N TRP A 133 13.47 2.44 0.24
CA TRP A 133 14.68 3.05 0.75
C TRP A 133 14.57 4.57 0.55
N PHE A 134 15.26 5.35 1.35
CA PHE A 134 15.31 6.81 1.17
C PHE A 134 16.74 7.33 1.30
N VAL A 135 16.99 8.49 0.72
CA VAL A 135 18.29 9.17 0.85
C VAL A 135 18.30 9.92 2.17
N HIS A 136 19.21 9.55 3.06
CA HIS A 136 19.34 10.20 4.37
C HIS A 136 19.83 11.66 4.18
N PRO A 137 19.10 12.67 4.69
CA PRO A 137 19.35 14.07 4.33
C PRO A 137 20.76 14.58 4.70
N GLN A 138 21.36 14.04 5.77
CA GLN A 138 22.67 14.50 6.24
C GLN A 138 23.84 13.73 5.64
N SER A 139 23.70 12.41 5.42
CA SER A 139 24.81 11.57 4.95
C SER A 139 24.79 11.28 3.46
N GLY A 140 23.65 11.53 2.76
CA GLY A 140 23.46 11.12 1.38
C GLY A 140 23.35 9.59 1.17
N ALA A 141 23.48 8.79 2.21
CA ALA A 141 23.42 7.34 2.12
C ALA A 141 21.98 6.85 1.92
N LEU A 142 21.81 5.79 1.14
CA LEU A 142 20.55 5.06 1.07
C LEU A 142 20.35 4.25 2.35
N VAL A 143 19.22 4.45 2.99
CA VAL A 143 18.82 3.72 4.21
C VAL A 143 17.43 3.12 4.04
N PRO A 144 17.19 1.91 4.59
CA PRO A 144 15.89 1.25 4.46
C PRO A 144 14.82 1.95 5.30
N GLU A 145 13.63 2.05 4.77
CA GLU A 145 12.44 2.36 5.58
C GLU A 145 11.94 1.09 6.28
N ILE A 146 11.56 1.24 7.55
CA ILE A 146 11.10 0.11 8.36
C ILE A 146 9.70 -0.30 7.93
N CYS A 147 9.58 -1.45 7.27
CA CYS A 147 8.30 -2.09 6.93
C CYS A 147 8.38 -3.61 7.15
N GLY A 148 7.25 -4.22 7.53
CA GLY A 148 7.17 -5.67 7.74
C GLY A 148 7.19 -6.45 6.43
N ASP A 149 7.73 -7.68 6.46
CA ASP A 149 7.80 -8.56 5.29
C ASP A 149 6.43 -9.16 4.92
N GLU A 150 5.53 -9.20 5.87
CA GLU A 150 4.21 -9.81 5.74
C GLU A 150 3.13 -8.90 5.15
N MET A 151 3.51 -7.75 4.64
CA MET A 151 2.59 -6.76 4.03
C MET A 151 3.21 -6.15 2.78
N SER A 152 2.45 -5.95 1.73
CA SER A 152 2.86 -5.08 0.62
C SER A 152 2.77 -3.62 1.04
N VAL A 153 3.75 -2.79 0.65
CA VAL A 153 3.82 -1.39 1.09
C VAL A 153 2.81 -0.51 0.34
N GLY A 154 2.20 0.45 1.05
CA GLY A 154 1.13 1.31 0.52
C GLY A 154 1.51 2.13 -0.71
N MET A 155 2.80 2.47 -0.87
CA MET A 155 3.30 3.32 -1.97
C MET A 155 3.26 2.61 -3.33
N THR A 156 3.49 1.29 -3.37
CA THR A 156 3.53 0.49 -4.58
C THR A 156 2.94 -0.89 -4.34
N LYS A 157 1.58 -0.93 -4.20
CA LYS A 157 0.86 -2.18 -4.00
C LYS A 157 0.55 -2.85 -5.31
N PHE A 158 1.22 -3.96 -5.57
CA PHE A 158 1.04 -4.75 -6.77
C PHE A 158 0.17 -5.98 -6.48
N TYR A 159 -0.97 -6.09 -7.16
CA TYR A 159 -2.00 -7.11 -6.92
C TYR A 159 -2.20 -8.04 -8.10
N ARG A 160 -2.54 -9.32 -7.81
CA ARG A 160 -3.38 -10.07 -8.76
C ARG A 160 -4.77 -9.45 -8.77
N VAL A 161 -5.33 -9.24 -9.93
CA VAL A 161 -6.70 -8.70 -10.06
C VAL A 161 -7.72 -9.61 -9.36
N ALA A 162 -7.54 -10.94 -9.40
CA ALA A 162 -8.38 -11.88 -8.67
C ALA A 162 -8.39 -11.59 -7.16
N CYS A 163 -7.21 -11.48 -6.54
CA CYS A 163 -7.09 -11.14 -5.12
C CYS A 163 -7.74 -9.79 -4.81
N PHE A 164 -7.48 -8.76 -5.61
CA PHE A 164 -8.04 -7.42 -5.40
C PHE A 164 -9.58 -7.43 -5.42
N LYS A 165 -10.18 -8.21 -6.33
CA LYS A 165 -11.64 -8.39 -6.38
C LYS A 165 -12.19 -9.15 -5.16
N GLU A 166 -11.55 -10.24 -4.77
CA GLU A 166 -12.00 -11.06 -3.64
C GLU A 166 -11.93 -10.33 -2.30
N ILE A 167 -10.89 -9.52 -2.08
CA ILE A 167 -10.82 -8.68 -0.87
C ILE A 167 -11.81 -7.51 -0.89
N GLY A 168 -12.54 -7.29 -1.99
CA GLY A 168 -13.46 -6.17 -2.15
C GLY A 168 -12.78 -4.82 -2.36
N GLY A 169 -11.49 -4.82 -2.78
CA GLY A 169 -10.71 -3.61 -3.02
C GLY A 169 -10.24 -2.88 -1.75
N PHE A 170 -9.93 -1.60 -1.89
CA PHE A 170 -9.45 -0.75 -0.79
C PHE A 170 -10.60 -0.10 -0.02
N VAL A 171 -10.49 -0.06 1.29
CA VAL A 171 -11.40 0.68 2.17
C VAL A 171 -11.09 2.18 2.09
N ARG A 172 -12.11 3.03 1.92
CA ARG A 172 -11.96 4.50 1.82
C ARG A 172 -11.73 5.14 3.18
N GLN A 173 -10.69 4.70 3.88
CA GLN A 173 -10.33 5.20 5.21
C GLN A 173 -8.83 5.03 5.45
N VAL A 174 -8.31 5.64 6.52
CA VAL A 174 -6.94 5.37 7.00
C VAL A 174 -6.76 3.88 7.29
N MET A 175 -5.54 3.37 7.20
CA MET A 175 -5.21 1.94 7.33
C MET A 175 -5.76 1.04 6.21
N TRP A 176 -6.22 1.61 5.09
CA TRP A 176 -6.63 0.84 3.91
C TRP A 176 -5.56 -0.17 3.47
N ASP A 177 -4.28 0.24 3.58
CA ASP A 177 -3.10 -0.54 3.21
C ASP A 177 -2.73 -1.65 4.22
N GLY A 178 -3.34 -1.62 5.39
CA GLY A 178 -3.27 -2.69 6.39
C GLY A 178 -4.47 -3.64 6.30
N ILE A 179 -5.66 -3.06 6.16
CA ILE A 179 -6.92 -3.83 6.07
C ILE A 179 -6.88 -4.77 4.87
N ASP A 180 -6.45 -4.30 3.71
CA ASP A 180 -6.36 -5.11 2.49
C ASP A 180 -5.43 -6.32 2.64
N CYS A 181 -4.23 -6.14 3.22
CA CYS A 181 -3.29 -7.23 3.47
C CYS A 181 -3.83 -8.25 4.48
N HIS A 182 -4.52 -7.79 5.51
CA HIS A 182 -5.14 -8.69 6.48
C HIS A 182 -6.36 -9.41 5.89
N ARG A 183 -7.16 -8.74 5.03
CA ARG A 183 -8.25 -9.41 4.29
C ARG A 183 -7.71 -10.45 3.32
N ALA A 184 -6.66 -10.12 2.58
CA ALA A 184 -5.99 -11.10 1.71
C ALA A 184 -5.57 -12.34 2.52
N ARG A 185 -4.92 -12.16 3.66
CA ARG A 185 -4.50 -13.25 4.55
C ARG A 185 -5.69 -14.04 5.10
N MET A 186 -6.78 -13.38 5.47
CA MET A 186 -8.01 -14.02 5.95
C MET A 186 -8.59 -14.98 4.89
N LEU A 187 -8.54 -14.59 3.63
CA LEU A 187 -9.00 -15.38 2.48
C LEU A 187 -7.97 -16.41 1.98
N GLY A 188 -6.81 -16.51 2.63
CA GLY A 188 -5.76 -17.48 2.31
C GLY A 188 -4.77 -17.02 1.23
N TRP A 189 -4.89 -15.79 0.73
CA TRP A 189 -3.87 -15.15 -0.09
C TRP A 189 -2.62 -14.79 0.75
N ILE A 190 -1.49 -14.64 0.08
CA ILE A 190 -0.24 -14.15 0.66
C ILE A 190 -0.09 -12.67 0.31
N ALA A 191 0.12 -11.86 1.34
CA ALA A 191 0.56 -10.48 1.23
C ALA A 191 2.00 -10.39 1.72
N GLU A 192 2.90 -9.81 0.93
CA GLU A 192 4.32 -9.75 1.27
C GLU A 192 5.01 -8.51 0.70
N SER A 193 6.15 -8.15 1.28
CA SER A 193 7.14 -7.30 0.62
C SER A 193 8.50 -7.99 0.59
N VAL A 194 9.20 -7.87 -0.54
CA VAL A 194 10.40 -8.65 -0.85
C VAL A 194 11.64 -7.75 -0.75
N ASP A 195 12.57 -8.10 0.14
CA ASP A 195 13.85 -7.40 0.27
C ASP A 195 14.92 -8.06 -0.59
N LEU A 196 14.84 -7.86 -1.89
CA LEU A 196 15.88 -8.19 -2.85
C LEU A 196 16.40 -6.90 -3.47
N GLU A 197 17.72 -6.80 -3.66
CA GLU A 197 18.37 -5.59 -4.20
C GLU A 197 17.69 -5.05 -5.46
N PRO A 198 17.36 -5.87 -6.49
CA PRO A 198 16.69 -5.38 -7.68
C PRO A 198 15.23 -4.94 -7.48
N LEU A 199 14.66 -5.14 -6.30
CA LEU A 199 13.30 -4.69 -5.94
C LEU A 199 13.31 -3.54 -4.92
N ARG A 200 14.48 -3.07 -4.49
CA ARG A 200 14.59 -1.90 -3.62
C ARG A 200 14.35 -0.65 -4.44
N PHE A 201 13.37 0.14 -4.05
CA PHE A 201 13.04 1.39 -4.71
C PHE A 201 13.32 2.58 -3.79
N VAL A 202 13.53 3.77 -4.38
CA VAL A 202 13.81 4.98 -3.61
C VAL A 202 12.51 5.76 -3.42
N HIS A 203 12.18 6.03 -2.16
CA HIS A 203 11.14 6.98 -1.79
C HIS A 203 11.76 8.38 -1.74
N LEU A 204 11.33 9.24 -2.65
CA LEU A 204 11.94 10.56 -2.87
C LEU A 204 11.56 11.58 -1.81
N ARG A 205 10.44 11.35 -1.13
CA ARG A 205 9.95 12.18 -0.03
C ARG A 205 10.31 11.54 1.31
N PRO A 206 10.89 12.28 2.28
CA PRO A 206 11.17 11.74 3.61
C PRO A 206 9.89 11.25 4.31
N GLN A 207 9.95 10.07 4.94
CA GLN A 207 8.83 9.51 5.69
C GLN A 207 8.30 10.50 6.73
N GLY A 208 6.99 10.65 6.81
CA GLY A 208 6.31 11.52 7.77
C GLY A 208 6.26 12.99 7.38
N ALA A 209 6.84 13.39 6.25
CA ALA A 209 6.72 14.75 5.70
C ALA A 209 5.32 15.08 5.15
N SER A 210 4.41 14.10 5.10
CA SER A 210 3.05 14.32 4.61
C SER A 210 2.19 15.03 5.65
N HIS A 211 1.84 16.26 5.34
CA HIS A 211 0.74 17.07 5.89
C HIS A 211 0.60 17.17 7.43
N LYS A 212 0.81 18.37 7.99
CA LYS A 212 0.52 18.78 9.37
C LYS A 212 1.41 18.21 10.49
N GLY A 213 2.61 17.70 10.20
CA GLY A 213 3.59 17.33 11.21
C GLY A 213 3.48 15.89 11.73
N ILE A 214 4.58 15.42 12.33
CA ILE A 214 4.78 14.01 12.77
C ILE A 214 3.73 13.61 13.81
N LEU A 215 3.40 14.48 14.76
CA LEU A 215 2.45 14.17 15.84
C LEU A 215 1.03 13.93 15.30
N THR A 216 0.58 14.73 14.34
CA THR A 216 -0.72 14.52 13.67
C THR A 216 -0.77 13.20 12.95
N GLY A 217 0.34 12.80 12.31
CA GLY A 217 0.49 11.48 11.69
C GLY A 217 0.39 10.35 12.73
N ARG A 218 1.01 10.50 13.90
CA ARG A 218 0.95 9.50 14.98
C ARG A 218 -0.45 9.37 15.60
N LEU A 219 -1.14 10.49 15.84
CA LEU A 219 -2.54 10.48 16.30
C LEU A 219 -3.45 9.78 15.28
N ARG A 220 -3.28 10.09 13.98
CA ARG A 220 -4.01 9.43 12.89
C ARG A 220 -3.73 7.94 12.82
N ALA A 221 -2.48 7.52 13.04
CA ALA A 221 -2.14 6.10 13.13
C ALA A 221 -2.88 5.42 14.29
N GLY A 222 -3.01 6.09 15.45
CA GLY A 222 -3.81 5.61 16.57
C GLY A 222 -5.28 5.42 16.22
N PHE A 223 -5.91 6.42 15.60
CA PHE A 223 -7.27 6.31 15.08
C PHE A 223 -7.40 5.16 14.07
N GLY A 224 -6.47 5.04 13.13
CA GLY A 224 -6.51 4.00 12.10
C GLY A 224 -6.45 2.58 12.69
N GLN A 225 -5.64 2.37 13.74
CA GLN A 225 -5.59 1.08 14.45
C GLN A 225 -6.90 0.80 15.20
N TYR A 226 -7.50 1.81 15.83
CA TYR A 226 -8.82 1.68 16.43
C TYR A 226 -9.88 1.34 15.36
N PHE A 227 -9.89 2.08 14.26
CA PHE A 227 -10.81 1.86 13.14
C PHE A 227 -10.71 0.43 12.61
N MET A 228 -9.50 -0.06 12.36
CA MET A 228 -9.26 -1.42 11.86
C MET A 228 -9.71 -2.51 12.85
N GLY A 229 -9.89 -2.19 14.14
CA GLY A 229 -10.28 -3.14 15.18
C GLY A 229 -9.11 -3.87 15.83
N THR A 230 -7.91 -3.27 15.80
CA THR A 230 -6.70 -3.80 16.43
C THR A 230 -6.92 -4.07 17.92
N CYS A 231 -6.45 -5.24 18.40
CA CYS A 231 -6.48 -5.61 19.82
C CYS A 231 -5.70 -4.59 20.67
N PRO A 232 -6.29 -4.02 21.75
CA PRO A 232 -5.61 -3.04 22.60
C PRO A 232 -4.28 -3.52 23.15
N LEU A 233 -4.20 -4.78 23.60
CA LEU A 233 -2.96 -5.37 24.14
C LEU A 233 -1.87 -5.48 23.10
N TYR A 234 -2.21 -5.88 21.88
CA TYR A 234 -1.26 -5.91 20.76
C TYR A 234 -0.77 -4.51 20.43
N TYR A 235 -1.68 -3.53 20.40
CA TYR A 235 -1.31 -2.16 20.08
C TYR A 235 -0.43 -1.52 21.15
N LEU A 236 -0.67 -1.83 22.43
CA LEU A 236 0.23 -1.45 23.52
C LEU A 236 1.63 -2.03 23.33
N ALA A 237 1.75 -3.32 22.99
CA ALA A 237 3.03 -3.95 22.73
C ALA A 237 3.77 -3.28 21.53
N VAL A 238 3.04 -2.93 20.46
CA VAL A 238 3.60 -2.18 19.32
C VAL A 238 4.06 -0.78 19.74
N ALA A 239 3.32 -0.09 20.56
CA ALA A 239 3.69 1.24 21.07
C ALA A 239 4.96 1.17 21.95
N LEU A 240 5.05 0.16 22.81
CA LEU A 240 6.26 -0.09 23.63
C LEU A 240 7.48 -0.41 22.76
N TYR A 241 7.32 -1.26 21.78
CA TYR A 241 8.39 -1.58 20.80
C TYR A 241 8.88 -0.33 20.06
N ARG A 242 8.00 0.64 19.79
CA ARG A 242 8.31 1.87 19.06
C ARG A 242 8.78 3.02 19.95
N LEU A 243 8.92 2.85 21.26
CA LEU A 243 9.39 3.91 22.17
C LEU A 243 10.72 4.56 21.74
N PRO A 244 11.73 3.82 21.26
CA PRO A 244 12.98 4.43 20.80
C PRO A 244 12.89 5.07 19.40
N ALA A 245 11.80 4.86 18.67
CA ALA A 245 11.64 5.42 17.32
C ALA A 245 11.30 6.92 17.38
N HIS A 246 11.85 7.69 16.45
CA HIS A 246 11.59 9.14 16.39
C HIS A 246 10.12 9.47 16.00
N PRO A 247 9.50 10.48 16.68
CA PRO A 247 9.94 11.20 17.88
C PRO A 247 9.87 10.32 19.13
N VAL A 248 11.04 10.15 19.78
CA VAL A 248 11.23 9.25 20.93
C VAL A 248 10.18 9.52 22.00
N LEU A 249 9.58 8.47 22.57
CA LEU A 249 8.50 8.50 23.57
C LEU A 249 7.21 9.18 23.08
N ILE A 250 7.30 10.43 22.66
CA ILE A 250 6.14 11.28 22.28
C ILE A 250 5.35 10.65 21.13
N GLY A 251 6.04 10.04 20.16
CA GLY A 251 5.39 9.35 19.04
C GLY A 251 4.50 8.19 19.47
N SER A 252 4.98 7.36 20.40
CA SER A 252 4.22 6.23 20.94
C SER A 252 3.07 6.68 21.83
N VAL A 253 3.28 7.69 22.66
CA VAL A 253 2.20 8.30 23.47
C VAL A 253 1.12 8.87 22.58
N ALA A 254 1.46 9.61 21.52
CA ALA A 254 0.49 10.16 20.57
C ALA A 254 -0.31 9.05 19.85
N MET A 255 0.35 7.93 19.48
CA MET A 255 -0.32 6.78 18.89
C MET A 255 -1.34 6.17 19.86
N LEU A 256 -0.95 5.90 21.11
CA LEU A 256 -1.85 5.35 22.13
C LEU A 256 -3.00 6.32 22.45
N TRP A 257 -2.70 7.61 22.54
CA TRP A 257 -3.72 8.65 22.75
C TRP A 257 -4.73 8.70 21.61
N GLY A 258 -4.27 8.66 20.34
CA GLY A 258 -5.16 8.62 19.18
C GLY A 258 -6.10 7.40 19.20
N TYR A 259 -5.61 6.24 19.64
CA TYR A 259 -6.43 5.05 19.82
C TYR A 259 -7.45 5.22 20.95
N LEU A 260 -6.99 5.65 22.13
CA LEU A 260 -7.82 5.81 23.33
C LEU A 260 -8.95 6.84 23.13
N ILE A 261 -8.61 8.01 22.58
CA ILE A 261 -9.63 9.06 22.34
C ILE A 261 -10.68 8.61 21.32
N SER A 262 -10.28 7.80 20.33
CA SER A 262 -11.21 7.23 19.36
C SER A 262 -12.17 6.24 20.02
N TRP A 263 -11.66 5.42 20.93
CA TRP A 263 -12.46 4.49 21.73
C TRP A 263 -13.42 5.21 22.67
N LEU A 264 -12.94 6.22 23.42
CA LEU A 264 -13.76 7.01 24.34
C LEU A 264 -14.88 7.76 23.62
N LYS A 265 -14.63 8.25 22.40
CA LYS A 265 -15.63 8.94 21.58
C LYS A 265 -16.58 7.99 20.84
N GLY A 266 -16.40 6.68 20.95
CA GLY A 266 -17.22 5.71 20.24
C GLY A 266 -17.18 5.87 18.71
N LEU A 267 -16.02 6.27 18.14
CA LEU A 267 -15.92 6.50 16.71
C LEU A 267 -16.22 5.22 15.92
N PRO A 268 -16.67 5.32 14.67
CA PRO A 268 -16.94 4.16 13.83
C PRO A 268 -15.71 3.25 13.72
N ARG A 269 -15.94 1.94 13.70
CA ARG A 269 -14.95 0.91 13.35
C ARG A 269 -15.25 0.35 11.97
N TYR A 270 -14.25 -0.33 11.40
CA TYR A 270 -14.44 -1.07 10.16
C TYR A 270 -15.57 -2.10 10.35
N ASP A 271 -16.62 -1.96 9.54
CA ASP A 271 -17.88 -2.72 9.68
C ASP A 271 -17.77 -4.11 9.03
N ASP A 272 -16.86 -4.92 9.58
CA ASP A 272 -16.66 -6.33 9.21
C ASP A 272 -16.24 -7.07 10.49
N LEU A 273 -17.19 -7.72 11.14
CA LEU A 273 -16.96 -8.41 12.40
C LEU A 273 -16.04 -9.62 12.21
N GLU A 274 -16.21 -10.38 11.12
CA GLU A 274 -15.37 -11.54 10.82
C GLU A 274 -13.91 -11.13 10.64
N PHE A 275 -13.68 -10.08 9.89
CA PHE A 275 -12.33 -9.50 9.74
C PHE A 275 -11.74 -9.08 11.08
N ARG A 276 -12.50 -8.39 11.94
CA ARG A 276 -12.00 -7.94 13.25
C ARG A 276 -11.65 -9.10 14.17
N CYS A 277 -12.48 -10.14 14.19
CA CYS A 277 -12.21 -11.39 14.93
C CYS A 277 -10.95 -12.09 14.41
N PHE A 278 -10.82 -12.22 13.09
CA PHE A 278 -9.62 -12.77 12.46
C PHE A 278 -8.38 -11.97 12.82
N LEU A 279 -8.43 -10.63 12.68
CA LEU A 279 -7.31 -9.75 12.99
C LEU A 279 -6.85 -9.91 14.45
N GLN A 280 -7.78 -9.91 15.40
CA GLN A 280 -7.45 -10.07 16.83
C GLN A 280 -6.85 -11.44 17.12
N SER A 281 -7.36 -12.51 16.52
CA SER A 281 -6.81 -13.86 16.66
C SER A 281 -5.38 -13.93 16.13
N TYR A 282 -5.13 -13.33 14.95
CA TYR A 282 -3.79 -13.22 14.38
C TYR A 282 -2.85 -12.40 15.28
N GLN A 283 -3.31 -11.28 15.84
CA GLN A 283 -2.53 -10.42 16.73
C GLN A 283 -2.20 -11.13 18.06
N HIS A 284 -3.11 -11.90 18.62
CA HIS A 284 -2.83 -12.74 19.79
C HIS A 284 -1.78 -13.81 19.47
N ALA A 285 -1.83 -14.42 18.29
CA ALA A 285 -0.78 -15.34 17.85
C ALA A 285 0.58 -14.61 17.72
N CYS A 286 0.59 -13.39 17.20
CA CYS A 286 1.81 -12.57 17.12
C CYS A 286 2.42 -12.27 18.51
N LEU A 287 1.59 -12.00 19.51
CA LEU A 287 2.06 -11.77 20.89
C LEU A 287 2.67 -13.04 21.52
N ARG A 288 2.12 -14.21 21.17
CA ARG A 288 2.56 -15.51 21.75
C ARG A 288 3.83 -16.07 21.12
N MET A 289 3.95 -16.00 19.80
CA MET A 289 5.01 -16.70 19.06
C MET A 289 5.85 -15.80 18.15
N GLY A 290 5.59 -14.50 18.17
CA GLY A 290 6.23 -13.55 17.26
C GLY A 290 5.52 -13.46 15.90
N LYS A 291 5.68 -12.32 15.23
CA LYS A 291 4.94 -11.95 14.01
C LYS A 291 5.22 -12.90 12.84
N ARG A 292 6.49 -13.28 12.64
CA ARG A 292 6.89 -14.17 11.54
C ARG A 292 6.27 -15.55 11.67
N ALA A 293 6.39 -16.17 12.85
CA ALA A 293 5.83 -17.50 13.11
C ALA A 293 4.30 -17.50 13.02
N ALA A 294 3.63 -16.47 13.58
CA ALA A 294 2.19 -16.31 13.46
C ALA A 294 1.73 -16.17 12.01
N THR A 295 2.45 -15.40 11.18
CA THR A 295 2.14 -15.25 9.76
C THR A 295 2.28 -16.55 9.00
N THR A 296 3.36 -17.30 9.24
CA THR A 296 3.58 -18.63 8.62
C THR A 296 2.48 -19.61 9.00
N ARG A 297 2.16 -19.67 10.29
CA ARG A 297 1.09 -20.55 10.81
C ARG A 297 -0.27 -20.25 10.19
N VAL A 298 -0.71 -18.99 10.26
CA VAL A 298 -1.99 -18.55 9.69
C VAL A 298 -2.01 -18.78 8.18
N GLY A 299 -0.89 -18.52 7.48
CA GLY A 299 -0.75 -18.80 6.06
C GLY A 299 -0.93 -20.27 5.71
N ALA A 300 -0.42 -21.19 6.54
CA ALA A 300 -0.62 -22.64 6.38
C ALA A 300 -2.07 -23.05 6.69
N GLU A 301 -2.63 -22.56 7.80
CA GLU A 301 -4.01 -22.84 8.20
C GLU A 301 -5.03 -22.35 7.15
N ARG A 302 -4.77 -21.24 6.47
CA ARG A 302 -5.66 -20.67 5.45
C ARG A 302 -5.40 -21.19 4.03
N ALA A 303 -4.32 -21.93 3.81
CA ALA A 303 -3.98 -22.48 2.49
C ALA A 303 -5.09 -23.36 1.94
N TYR A 304 -5.66 -24.23 2.78
CA TYR A 304 -6.70 -25.15 2.34
C TYR A 304 -7.97 -24.41 1.87
N LEU A 305 -8.36 -23.30 2.50
CA LEU A 305 -9.50 -22.50 2.09
C LEU A 305 -9.26 -21.91 0.69
N TRP A 306 -8.05 -21.40 0.46
CA TRP A 306 -7.69 -20.85 -0.84
C TRP A 306 -7.72 -21.92 -1.93
N TYR A 307 -7.13 -23.11 -1.70
CA TYR A 307 -7.15 -24.19 -2.69
C TYR A 307 -8.55 -24.79 -2.88
N ALA A 308 -9.44 -24.68 -1.91
CA ALA A 308 -10.83 -25.10 -2.06
C ALA A 308 -11.62 -24.14 -2.97
N SER A 309 -11.35 -22.85 -2.88
CA SER A 309 -12.00 -21.83 -3.72
C SER A 309 -11.34 -21.65 -5.11
N HIS A 310 -10.11 -22.16 -5.31
CA HIS A 310 -9.33 -22.05 -6.56
C HIS A 310 -8.89 -23.42 -7.08
N PRO A 311 -9.79 -24.33 -7.46
CA PRO A 311 -9.45 -25.71 -7.83
C PRO A 311 -8.52 -25.83 -9.03
N ALA A 312 -8.60 -24.90 -9.99
CA ALA A 312 -7.73 -24.87 -11.17
C ALA A 312 -6.24 -24.57 -10.91
N SER A 313 -5.89 -24.17 -9.68
CA SER A 313 -4.50 -23.84 -9.28
C SER A 313 -3.74 -25.04 -8.70
N LYS A 314 -4.34 -26.23 -8.70
CA LYS A 314 -3.74 -27.48 -8.18
C LYS A 314 -2.92 -28.25 -9.24
N SER A 315 -2.94 -27.81 -10.50
CA SER A 315 -2.22 -28.45 -11.62
C SER A 315 -0.85 -27.82 -11.87
#